data_e4d180342523cb575191db550f0fa048
#
_entry.id   e4d180342523cb575191db550f0fa048
#
_cell.length_a   1.000
_cell.length_b   1.000
_cell.length_c   1.000
_cell.angle_alpha   90.00
_cell.angle_beta   90.00
_cell.angle_gamma   90.00
#
_symmetry.space_group_name_H-M   'P 1'
#
loop_
_entity.id
_entity.type
_entity.pdbx_description
1 polymer ?
#
loop_
_entity_poly.entity_id
_entity_poly.type
_entity_poly.pdbx_seq_one_letter_code
_entity_poly.pdbx_strand_id
1 'polypeptide(L)'
;MLRFLFSVVAATLLLGACSQTPPPPPPAPPPQRAMAPLQMPPATVYFATGSSTLSPESMSTIQQVAANYKTTANATVTLTGHTDTVGSPDVNIALSQRRADAVRNALVRQGVPAAAITAGGQGEASLPVQTADNVDERRNRSVDIAVVGAVPMARTGMSDAEYCAALSRTYRQFRPSQADETAAAAMHQCEIGNTAAGIPVLEQTLTMSRIPLPSRY
;
A
#
# COMPACT_ATOMS: atom_id res chain seq x y z
N MET A 1 44.82 -60.68 63.79
CA MET A 1 43.44 -60.47 63.36
C MET A 1 43.16 -58.98 63.46
N LEU A 2 43.29 -58.26 62.38
CA LEU A 2 43.23 -56.78 62.35
C LEU A 2 42.03 -56.36 61.48
N ARG A 3 41.03 -55.75 62.12
CA ARG A 3 39.83 -55.21 61.44
C ARG A 3 40.08 -53.77 60.98
N PHE A 4 40.09 -53.54 59.66
CA PHE A 4 40.12 -52.24 59.08
C PHE A 4 38.69 -51.72 58.94
N LEU A 5 38.40 -50.57 59.60
CA LEU A 5 37.20 -49.81 59.47
C LEU A 5 37.42 -48.80 58.32
N PHE A 6 36.67 -48.97 57.24
CA PHE A 6 36.61 -47.96 56.16
C PHE A 6 35.50 -46.92 56.47
N SER A 7 35.93 -45.73 56.79
CA SER A 7 35.00 -44.57 56.83
C SER A 7 34.71 -44.08 55.43
N VAL A 8 33.43 -44.14 55.02
CA VAL A 8 32.96 -43.60 53.78
C VAL A 8 32.53 -42.12 54.05
N VAL A 9 33.30 -41.18 53.55
CA VAL A 9 32.92 -39.75 53.52
C VAL A 9 32.02 -39.51 52.31
N ALA A 10 30.76 -39.31 52.57
CA ALA A 10 29.81 -38.91 51.54
C ALA A 10 29.95 -37.38 51.21
N ALA A 11 30.57 -37.10 50.09
CA ALA A 11 30.59 -35.70 49.53
C ALA A 11 29.29 -35.41 48.80
N THR A 12 28.43 -34.61 49.42
CA THR A 12 27.23 -34.07 48.78
C THR A 12 27.61 -32.93 47.82
N LEU A 13 27.60 -33.20 46.53
CA LEU A 13 27.70 -32.19 45.49
C LEU A 13 26.33 -31.42 45.38
N LEU A 14 26.30 -30.21 45.86
CA LEU A 14 25.21 -29.27 45.57
C LEU A 14 25.35 -28.77 44.12
N LEU A 15 24.58 -29.35 43.19
CA LEU A 15 24.39 -28.84 41.86
C LEU A 15 23.49 -27.59 41.93
N GLY A 16 24.11 -26.40 41.94
CA GLY A 16 23.41 -25.14 41.73
C GLY A 16 22.89 -25.07 40.30
N ALA A 17 21.60 -25.32 40.13
CA ALA A 17 20.91 -25.09 38.87
C ALA A 17 20.82 -23.57 38.66
N CYS A 18 21.71 -22.99 37.86
CA CYS A 18 21.52 -21.64 37.32
C CYS A 18 20.31 -21.67 36.39
N SER A 19 19.15 -21.24 36.90
CA SER A 19 17.99 -20.95 36.08
C SER A 19 18.30 -19.71 35.19
N GLN A 20 18.80 -19.97 34.01
CA GLN A 20 18.90 -18.92 32.99
C GLN A 20 17.48 -18.62 32.49
N THR A 21 16.90 -17.52 32.92
CA THR A 21 15.69 -16.97 32.31
C THR A 21 15.96 -16.74 30.82
N PRO A 22 15.17 -17.31 29.90
CA PRO A 22 15.37 -17.06 28.47
C PRO A 22 15.25 -15.54 28.21
N PRO A 23 16.06 -15.01 27.29
CA PRO A 23 15.98 -13.59 26.95
C PRO A 23 14.56 -13.27 26.46
N PRO A 24 14.05 -12.07 26.76
CA PRO A 24 12.73 -11.66 26.28
C PRO A 24 12.68 -11.75 24.75
N PRO A 25 11.54 -12.18 24.17
CA PRO A 25 11.39 -12.24 22.72
C PRO A 25 11.65 -10.85 22.11
N PRO A 26 12.24 -10.79 20.91
CA PRO A 26 12.48 -9.53 20.23
C PRO A 26 11.14 -8.78 20.09
N PRO A 27 11.13 -7.45 20.18
CA PRO A 27 9.93 -6.66 20.00
C PRO A 27 9.29 -7.00 18.66
N ALA A 28 7.98 -7.20 18.66
CA ALA A 28 7.24 -7.47 17.44
C ALA A 28 7.51 -6.36 16.42
N PRO A 29 7.71 -6.68 15.12
CA PRO A 29 7.88 -5.65 14.10
C PRO A 29 6.69 -4.69 14.15
N PRO A 30 6.91 -3.39 13.97
CA PRO A 30 5.84 -2.43 13.98
C PRO A 30 4.76 -2.85 12.98
N PRO A 31 3.48 -2.69 13.30
CA PRO A 31 2.39 -3.08 12.41
C PRO A 31 2.62 -2.43 11.05
N GLN A 32 2.83 -3.26 10.03
CA GLN A 32 2.89 -2.77 8.65
C GLN A 32 1.53 -2.14 8.37
N ARG A 33 1.52 -0.82 8.16
CA ARG A 33 0.31 -0.09 7.79
C ARG A 33 -0.27 -0.75 6.55
N ALA A 34 -1.43 -1.38 6.72
CA ALA A 34 -2.18 -1.92 5.60
C ALA A 34 -2.48 -0.75 4.63
N MET A 35 -1.90 -0.83 3.43
CA MET A 35 -2.23 0.10 2.37
C MET A 35 -3.66 -0.23 1.93
N ALA A 36 -4.58 0.71 2.09
CA ALA A 36 -5.94 0.51 1.59
C ALA A 36 -5.90 0.43 0.06
N PRO A 37 -6.54 -0.60 -0.56
CA PRO A 37 -6.65 -0.65 -2.01
C PRO A 37 -7.47 0.54 -2.49
N LEU A 38 -6.88 1.41 -3.30
CA LEU A 38 -7.61 2.45 -4.00
C LEU A 38 -8.18 1.85 -5.27
N GLN A 39 -9.50 1.73 -5.31
CA GLN A 39 -10.22 1.54 -6.55
C GLN A 39 -10.62 2.92 -7.07
N MET A 40 -9.97 3.36 -8.14
CA MET A 40 -10.44 4.55 -8.84
C MET A 40 -11.77 4.23 -9.54
N PRO A 41 -12.68 5.22 -9.68
CA PRO A 41 -13.88 5.00 -10.48
C PRO A 41 -13.47 4.50 -11.87
N PRO A 42 -14.13 3.44 -12.38
CA PRO A 42 -13.79 2.88 -13.68
C PRO A 42 -13.96 3.96 -14.75
N ALA A 43 -12.98 4.07 -15.62
CA ALA A 43 -13.06 4.93 -16.80
C ALA A 43 -13.50 4.09 -18.00
N THR A 44 -14.36 4.62 -18.83
CA THR A 44 -14.89 3.93 -20.01
C THR A 44 -14.53 4.69 -21.29
N VAL A 45 -14.04 3.98 -22.29
CA VAL A 45 -13.73 4.49 -23.62
C VAL A 45 -14.70 3.89 -24.62
N TYR A 46 -15.38 4.74 -25.40
CA TYR A 46 -16.38 4.33 -26.38
C TYR A 46 -15.85 4.32 -27.80
N PHE A 47 -16.46 3.46 -28.63
CA PHE A 47 -16.08 3.25 -30.03
C PHE A 47 -17.26 3.40 -30.99
N ALA A 48 -16.95 3.75 -32.23
CA ALA A 48 -17.91 3.70 -33.32
C ALA A 48 -18.24 2.23 -33.70
N THR A 49 -19.38 2.03 -34.36
CA THR A 49 -19.84 0.71 -34.84
C THR A 49 -18.76 0.05 -35.70
N GLY A 50 -18.44 -1.20 -35.41
CA GLY A 50 -17.43 -2.00 -36.12
C GLY A 50 -15.98 -1.50 -36.01
N SER A 51 -15.71 -0.42 -35.26
CA SER A 51 -14.40 0.22 -35.18
C SER A 51 -13.68 -0.07 -33.87
N SER A 52 -12.34 -0.11 -33.92
CA SER A 52 -11.42 -0.08 -32.79
C SER A 52 -10.53 1.19 -32.78
N THR A 53 -10.90 2.21 -33.56
CA THR A 53 -10.17 3.48 -33.65
C THR A 53 -10.53 4.36 -32.45
N LEU A 54 -9.53 4.94 -31.79
CA LEU A 54 -9.72 5.85 -30.66
C LEU A 54 -10.07 7.25 -31.14
N SER A 55 -11.15 7.81 -30.58
CA SER A 55 -11.53 9.22 -30.82
C SER A 55 -10.66 10.18 -29.98
N PRO A 56 -10.67 11.49 -30.27
CA PRO A 56 -10.00 12.47 -29.42
C PRO A 56 -10.47 12.46 -27.95
N GLU A 57 -11.76 12.25 -27.71
CA GLU A 57 -12.32 12.13 -26.36
C GLU A 57 -11.78 10.88 -25.67
N SER A 58 -11.73 9.73 -26.39
CA SER A 58 -11.12 8.50 -25.90
C SER A 58 -9.67 8.71 -25.51
N MET A 59 -8.91 9.47 -26.30
CA MET A 59 -7.52 9.80 -26.01
C MET A 59 -7.39 10.68 -24.76
N SER A 60 -8.30 11.63 -24.55
CA SER A 60 -8.32 12.45 -23.33
C SER A 60 -8.55 11.59 -22.07
N THR A 61 -9.50 10.66 -22.11
CA THR A 61 -9.76 9.70 -21.02
C THR A 61 -8.53 8.85 -20.73
N ILE A 62 -7.86 8.33 -21.77
CA ILE A 62 -6.66 7.51 -21.65
C ILE A 62 -5.50 8.31 -21.03
N GLN A 63 -5.34 9.60 -21.38
CA GLN A 63 -4.33 10.47 -20.78
C GLN A 63 -4.58 10.69 -19.29
N GLN A 64 -5.84 10.90 -18.88
CA GLN A 64 -6.22 11.02 -17.48
C GLN A 64 -5.92 9.74 -16.69
N VAL A 65 -6.28 8.57 -17.26
CA VAL A 65 -5.97 7.26 -16.65
C VAL A 65 -4.46 7.08 -16.49
N ALA A 66 -3.67 7.41 -17.51
CA ALA A 66 -2.21 7.30 -17.44
C ALA A 66 -1.60 8.26 -16.40
N ALA A 67 -2.14 9.47 -16.26
CA ALA A 67 -1.72 10.40 -15.22
C ALA A 67 -2.02 9.85 -13.82
N ASN A 68 -3.21 9.33 -13.61
CA ASN A 68 -3.62 8.70 -12.36
C ASN A 68 -2.77 7.46 -12.02
N TYR A 69 -2.47 6.63 -13.03
CA TYR A 69 -1.57 5.47 -12.87
C TYR A 69 -0.21 5.90 -12.29
N LYS A 70 0.38 6.98 -12.82
CA LYS A 70 1.71 7.47 -12.38
C LYS A 70 1.74 7.96 -10.93
N THR A 71 0.59 8.37 -10.38
CA THR A 71 0.47 8.81 -8.98
C THR A 71 0.09 7.69 -8.01
N THR A 72 -0.19 6.49 -8.53
CA THR A 72 -0.65 5.34 -7.75
C THR A 72 0.47 4.30 -7.62
N ALA A 73 0.89 4.01 -6.40
CA ALA A 73 1.94 3.02 -6.17
C ALA A 73 1.45 1.59 -6.46
N ASN A 74 2.32 0.77 -7.08
CA ASN A 74 2.01 -0.63 -7.41
C ASN A 74 0.71 -0.81 -8.19
N ALA A 75 0.36 0.14 -9.05
CA ALA A 75 -0.87 0.09 -9.82
C ALA A 75 -0.83 -0.99 -10.91
N THR A 76 -1.97 -1.63 -11.11
CA THR A 76 -2.26 -2.50 -12.24
C THR A 76 -3.47 -1.96 -12.99
N VAL A 77 -3.52 -2.19 -14.29
CA VAL A 77 -4.61 -1.75 -15.16
C VAL A 77 -5.25 -2.97 -15.79
N THR A 78 -6.55 -3.11 -15.65
CA THR A 78 -7.35 -4.14 -16.32
C THR A 78 -8.25 -3.48 -17.36
N LEU A 79 -8.18 -3.98 -18.60
CA LEU A 79 -8.96 -3.51 -19.74
C LEU A 79 -9.93 -4.61 -20.15
N THR A 80 -11.22 -4.32 -20.16
CA THR A 80 -12.26 -5.24 -20.59
C THR A 80 -12.99 -4.64 -21.79
N GLY A 81 -12.83 -5.25 -22.96
CA GLY A 81 -13.46 -4.82 -24.19
C GLY A 81 -14.84 -5.44 -24.37
N HIS A 82 -15.78 -4.64 -24.86
CA HIS A 82 -17.18 -5.02 -25.11
C HIS A 82 -17.59 -4.66 -26.55
N THR A 83 -18.64 -5.33 -27.03
CA THR A 83 -19.37 -4.97 -28.26
C THR A 83 -20.85 -4.88 -27.98
N ASP A 84 -21.58 -4.21 -28.87
CA ASP A 84 -23.01 -4.44 -28.99
C ASP A 84 -23.30 -5.84 -29.54
N THR A 85 -24.59 -6.20 -29.67
CA THR A 85 -25.04 -7.51 -30.14
C THR A 85 -25.18 -7.60 -31.65
N VAL A 86 -24.64 -6.63 -32.41
CA VAL A 86 -24.67 -6.66 -33.87
C VAL A 86 -23.51 -7.51 -34.41
N GLY A 87 -23.83 -8.55 -35.17
CA GLY A 87 -22.89 -9.46 -35.76
C GLY A 87 -22.84 -10.85 -35.09
N SER A 88 -21.85 -11.65 -35.46
CA SER A 88 -21.68 -12.96 -34.81
C SER A 88 -20.83 -12.88 -33.55
N PRO A 89 -21.07 -13.75 -32.55
CA PRO A 89 -20.29 -13.78 -31.32
C PRO A 89 -18.78 -13.86 -31.53
N ASP A 90 -18.30 -14.66 -32.46
CA ASP A 90 -16.87 -14.79 -32.74
C ASP A 90 -16.25 -13.49 -33.30
N VAL A 91 -16.99 -12.78 -34.17
CA VAL A 91 -16.58 -11.48 -34.69
C VAL A 91 -16.54 -10.45 -33.57
N ASN A 92 -17.52 -10.50 -32.67
CA ASN A 92 -17.63 -9.60 -31.52
C ASN A 92 -16.51 -9.83 -30.49
N ILE A 93 -16.15 -11.08 -30.21
CA ILE A 93 -14.98 -11.40 -29.37
C ILE A 93 -13.70 -10.80 -30.00
N ALA A 94 -13.46 -11.05 -31.29
CA ALA A 94 -12.27 -10.51 -31.94
C ALA A 94 -12.27 -8.98 -32.01
N LEU A 95 -13.42 -8.32 -32.17
CA LEU A 95 -13.53 -6.85 -32.19
C LEU A 95 -13.27 -6.25 -30.81
N SER A 96 -13.85 -6.84 -29.75
CA SER A 96 -13.65 -6.39 -28.38
C SER A 96 -12.18 -6.52 -27.96
N GLN A 97 -11.49 -7.61 -28.37
CA GLN A 97 -10.05 -7.74 -28.12
C GLN A 97 -9.24 -6.66 -28.84
N ARG A 98 -9.53 -6.39 -30.12
CA ARG A 98 -8.85 -5.28 -30.87
C ARG A 98 -9.06 -3.92 -30.20
N ARG A 99 -10.24 -3.66 -29.63
CA ARG A 99 -10.53 -2.43 -28.86
C ARG A 99 -9.68 -2.35 -27.60
N ALA A 100 -9.64 -3.43 -26.80
CA ALA A 100 -8.80 -3.52 -25.61
C ALA A 100 -7.31 -3.31 -25.93
N ASP A 101 -6.83 -3.91 -27.03
CA ASP A 101 -5.44 -3.74 -27.49
C ASP A 101 -5.14 -2.32 -27.97
N ALA A 102 -6.10 -1.63 -28.60
CA ALA A 102 -5.95 -0.23 -29.00
C ALA A 102 -5.78 0.68 -27.77
N VAL A 103 -6.58 0.46 -26.71
CA VAL A 103 -6.46 1.19 -25.43
C VAL A 103 -5.14 0.86 -24.76
N ARG A 104 -4.77 -0.43 -24.67
CA ARG A 104 -3.48 -0.87 -24.12
C ARG A 104 -2.30 -0.16 -24.79
N ASN A 105 -2.28 -0.17 -26.11
CA ASN A 105 -1.21 0.47 -26.88
C ASN A 105 -1.17 1.99 -26.66
N ALA A 106 -2.32 2.64 -26.48
CA ALA A 106 -2.39 4.06 -26.17
C ALA A 106 -1.86 4.35 -24.75
N LEU A 107 -2.22 3.56 -23.73
CA LEU A 107 -1.69 3.68 -22.37
C LEU A 107 -0.17 3.47 -22.32
N VAL A 108 0.35 2.50 -23.08
CA VAL A 108 1.82 2.27 -23.17
C VAL A 108 2.51 3.49 -23.77
N ARG A 109 1.97 4.11 -24.82
CA ARG A 109 2.51 5.37 -25.37
C ARG A 109 2.46 6.53 -24.38
N GLN A 110 1.51 6.52 -23.44
CA GLN A 110 1.43 7.49 -22.36
C GLN A 110 2.35 7.16 -21.15
N GLY A 111 3.16 6.07 -21.25
CA GLY A 111 4.16 5.70 -20.26
C GLY A 111 3.69 4.73 -19.18
N VAL A 112 2.56 4.05 -19.36
CA VAL A 112 2.15 2.94 -18.50
C VAL A 112 2.92 1.68 -18.93
N PRO A 113 3.64 0.98 -18.05
CA PRO A 113 4.38 -0.23 -18.40
C PRO A 113 3.46 -1.33 -18.94
N ALA A 114 3.83 -1.96 -20.05
CA ALA A 114 3.03 -3.02 -20.66
C ALA A 114 2.77 -4.20 -19.70
N ALA A 115 3.71 -4.49 -18.80
CA ALA A 115 3.59 -5.55 -17.79
C ALA A 115 2.54 -5.23 -16.70
N ALA A 116 2.17 -3.96 -16.53
CA ALA A 116 1.14 -3.54 -15.58
C ALA A 116 -0.27 -3.59 -16.18
N ILE A 117 -0.43 -3.91 -17.48
CA ILE A 117 -1.71 -3.87 -18.19
C ILE A 117 -2.13 -5.28 -18.59
N THR A 118 -3.30 -5.70 -18.13
CA THR A 118 -4.02 -6.89 -18.62
C THR A 118 -5.16 -6.43 -19.53
N ALA A 119 -5.27 -6.99 -20.72
CA ALA A 119 -6.30 -6.63 -21.71
C ALA A 119 -7.03 -7.88 -22.21
N GLY A 120 -8.36 -7.85 -22.18
CA GLY A 120 -9.20 -8.94 -22.67
C GLY A 120 -10.47 -8.45 -23.34
N GLY A 121 -10.91 -9.17 -24.38
CA GLY A 121 -12.19 -8.94 -25.05
C GLY A 121 -13.25 -9.94 -24.59
N GLN A 122 -14.43 -9.46 -24.22
CA GLN A 122 -15.58 -10.28 -23.84
C GLN A 122 -16.69 -10.31 -24.92
N GLY A 123 -16.52 -9.56 -25.99
CA GLY A 123 -17.53 -9.43 -27.03
C GLY A 123 -18.87 -8.95 -26.46
N GLU A 124 -19.93 -9.66 -26.79
CA GLU A 124 -21.29 -9.42 -26.30
C GLU A 124 -21.65 -10.29 -25.07
N ALA A 125 -20.74 -11.14 -24.59
CA ALA A 125 -21.01 -12.05 -23.46
C ALA A 125 -21.24 -11.32 -22.14
N SER A 126 -20.70 -10.08 -22.01
CA SER A 126 -20.91 -9.23 -20.84
C SER A 126 -21.26 -7.83 -21.31
N LEU A 127 -22.56 -7.56 -21.40
CA LEU A 127 -23.08 -6.28 -21.87
C LEU A 127 -23.19 -5.27 -20.71
N PRO A 128 -22.54 -4.11 -20.79
CA PRO A 128 -22.80 -2.99 -19.86
C PRO A 128 -24.27 -2.59 -19.80
N VAL A 129 -24.97 -2.66 -20.93
CA VAL A 129 -26.41 -2.47 -21.05
C VAL A 129 -27.05 -3.70 -21.69
N GLN A 130 -27.97 -4.33 -20.99
CA GLN A 130 -28.67 -5.50 -21.53
C GLN A 130 -29.54 -5.11 -22.73
N THR A 131 -29.34 -5.78 -23.86
CA THR A 131 -30.09 -5.62 -25.09
C THR A 131 -30.51 -6.98 -25.63
N ALA A 132 -31.50 -6.99 -26.52
CA ALA A 132 -31.78 -8.14 -27.36
C ALA A 132 -30.64 -8.35 -28.39
N ASP A 133 -30.69 -9.46 -29.10
CA ASP A 133 -29.76 -9.75 -30.19
C ASP A 133 -29.90 -8.75 -31.34
N ASN A 134 -28.79 -8.45 -32.00
CA ASN A 134 -28.71 -7.57 -33.17
C ASN A 134 -29.19 -6.13 -32.93
N VAL A 135 -28.92 -5.58 -31.75
CA VAL A 135 -29.23 -4.19 -31.37
C VAL A 135 -27.93 -3.38 -31.33
N ASP A 136 -27.92 -2.28 -32.10
CA ASP A 136 -26.86 -1.27 -32.05
C ASP A 136 -27.00 -0.44 -30.74
N GLU A 137 -26.12 -0.67 -29.79
CA GLU A 137 -26.11 0.07 -28.51
C GLU A 137 -24.71 0.68 -28.30
N ARG A 138 -24.63 2.01 -28.39
CA ARG A 138 -23.36 2.72 -28.23
C ARG A 138 -22.66 2.43 -26.89
N ARG A 139 -23.42 2.31 -25.81
CA ARG A 139 -22.86 2.06 -24.46
C ARG A 139 -22.20 0.69 -24.34
N ASN A 140 -22.60 -0.26 -25.15
CA ASN A 140 -21.99 -1.59 -25.23
C ASN A 140 -20.70 -1.62 -26.07
N ARG A 141 -20.49 -0.63 -26.95
CA ARG A 141 -19.27 -0.50 -27.73
C ARG A 141 -18.17 0.21 -26.95
N SER A 142 -17.64 -0.45 -25.95
CA SER A 142 -16.75 0.18 -24.96
C SER A 142 -15.54 -0.66 -24.59
N VAL A 143 -14.59 -0.03 -23.94
CA VAL A 143 -13.56 -0.67 -23.12
C VAL A 143 -13.60 -0.04 -21.74
N ASP A 144 -13.84 -0.86 -20.75
CA ASP A 144 -13.76 -0.47 -19.36
C ASP A 144 -12.31 -0.57 -18.87
N ILE A 145 -11.86 0.47 -18.16
CA ILE A 145 -10.52 0.60 -17.64
C ILE A 145 -10.60 0.64 -16.11
N ALA A 146 -10.16 -0.42 -15.47
CA ALA A 146 -10.03 -0.46 -14.01
C ALA A 146 -8.56 -0.30 -13.63
N VAL A 147 -8.28 0.70 -12.77
CA VAL A 147 -6.94 0.89 -12.17
C VAL A 147 -7.05 0.53 -10.71
N VAL A 148 -6.28 -0.48 -10.31
CA VAL A 148 -6.20 -0.93 -8.93
C VAL A 148 -4.76 -0.76 -8.46
N GLY A 149 -4.59 -0.13 -7.33
CA GLY A 149 -3.27 0.07 -6.75
C GLY A 149 -3.37 0.47 -5.29
N ALA A 150 -2.23 0.71 -4.67
CA ALA A 150 -2.18 1.30 -3.35
C ALA A 150 -1.77 2.76 -3.51
N VAL A 151 -2.59 3.69 -3.07
CA VAL A 151 -2.05 5.01 -2.78
C VAL A 151 -1.27 4.90 -1.48
N PRO A 152 -0.02 5.39 -1.43
CA PRO A 152 0.50 5.78 -0.15
C PRO A 152 -0.57 6.73 0.41
N MET A 153 -1.24 6.35 1.50
CA MET A 153 -2.16 7.27 2.16
C MET A 153 -1.42 8.60 2.23
N ALA A 154 -1.90 9.60 1.50
CA ALA A 154 -1.44 10.96 1.69
C ALA A 154 -1.54 11.18 3.19
N ARG A 155 -0.39 11.41 3.83
CA ARG A 155 -0.38 11.62 5.28
C ARG A 155 -1.21 12.88 5.50
N THR A 156 -2.49 12.69 5.84
CA THR A 156 -3.35 13.76 6.36
C THR A 156 -2.90 14.06 7.81
N GLY A 157 -1.61 14.16 8.02
CA GLY A 157 -0.99 14.37 9.31
C GLY A 157 0.47 14.74 9.14
N MET A 158 1.08 15.20 10.21
CA MET A 158 2.50 15.54 10.25
C MET A 158 3.36 14.35 9.80
N SER A 159 4.36 14.59 8.97
CA SER A 159 5.42 13.62 8.70
C SER A 159 6.12 13.24 10.02
N ASP A 160 6.82 12.09 10.05
CA ASP A 160 7.57 11.69 11.26
C ASP A 160 8.60 12.76 11.65
N ALA A 161 9.20 13.45 10.69
CA ALA A 161 10.12 14.55 10.95
C ALA A 161 9.42 15.76 11.58
N GLU A 162 8.27 16.17 11.05
CA GLU A 162 7.46 17.26 11.60
C GLU A 162 6.91 16.92 12.99
N TYR A 163 6.47 15.66 13.18
CA TYR A 163 5.99 15.19 14.47
C TYR A 163 7.12 15.12 15.51
N CYS A 164 8.29 14.62 15.14
CA CYS A 164 9.49 14.60 15.97
C CYS A 164 9.88 16.03 16.41
N ALA A 165 9.84 16.99 15.48
CA ALA A 165 10.07 18.40 15.76
C ALA A 165 8.97 19.00 16.67
N ALA A 166 7.71 18.60 16.51
CA ALA A 166 6.61 19.02 17.38
C ALA A 166 6.77 18.49 18.80
N LEU A 167 7.13 17.21 18.97
CA LEU A 167 7.43 16.60 20.27
C LEU A 167 8.58 17.32 20.97
N SER A 168 9.66 17.63 20.25
CA SER A 168 10.81 18.37 20.76
C SER A 168 10.44 19.78 21.21
N ARG A 169 9.60 20.50 20.46
CA ARG A 169 9.06 21.81 20.84
C ARG A 169 8.21 21.73 22.11
N THR A 170 7.29 20.75 22.15
CA THR A 170 6.42 20.52 23.32
C THR A 170 7.26 20.24 24.56
N TYR A 171 8.28 19.37 24.45
CA TYR A 171 9.17 19.11 25.57
C TYR A 171 9.88 20.38 26.07
N ARG A 172 10.47 21.17 25.19
CA ARG A 172 11.16 22.42 25.52
C ARG A 172 10.22 23.45 26.17
N GLN A 173 8.95 23.48 25.74
CA GLN A 173 7.95 24.40 26.26
C GLN A 173 7.56 24.09 27.70
N PHE A 174 7.38 22.82 28.03
CA PHE A 174 6.85 22.41 29.35
C PHE A 174 7.93 21.99 30.34
N ARG A 175 9.17 21.78 29.89
CA ARG A 175 10.31 21.39 30.74
C ARG A 175 11.61 22.18 30.43
N PRO A 176 11.58 23.52 30.49
CA PRO A 176 12.73 24.34 30.08
C PRO A 176 13.94 24.23 31.01
N SER A 177 13.78 23.74 32.24
CA SER A 177 14.83 23.75 33.28
C SER A 177 15.30 22.38 33.76
N GLN A 178 14.77 21.28 33.22
CA GLN A 178 15.24 19.93 33.57
C GLN A 178 16.07 19.36 32.41
N ALA A 179 17.38 19.22 32.65
CA ALA A 179 18.25 18.49 31.78
C ALA A 179 17.98 16.98 31.94
N ASP A 180 17.04 16.46 31.16
CA ASP A 180 16.83 15.04 31.00
C ASP A 180 17.72 14.57 29.81
N GLU A 181 18.82 13.91 30.14
CA GLU A 181 19.79 13.43 29.13
C GLU A 181 19.13 12.52 28.10
N THR A 182 18.13 11.74 28.53
CA THR A 182 17.38 10.82 27.65
C THR A 182 16.55 11.60 26.64
N ALA A 183 15.85 12.63 27.09
CA ALA A 183 15.08 13.49 26.20
C ALA A 183 15.98 14.32 25.29
N ALA A 184 17.11 14.80 25.79
CA ALA A 184 18.09 15.53 24.97
C ALA A 184 18.68 14.65 23.85
N ALA A 185 19.03 13.41 24.17
CA ALA A 185 19.47 12.44 23.17
C ALA A 185 18.39 12.14 22.13
N ALA A 186 17.13 11.97 22.57
CA ALA A 186 16.01 11.73 21.68
C ALA A 186 15.71 12.92 20.75
N MET A 187 15.80 14.16 21.26
CA MET A 187 15.69 15.38 20.45
C MET A 187 16.81 15.47 19.41
N HIS A 188 18.04 15.11 19.76
CA HIS A 188 19.14 15.03 18.80
C HIS A 188 18.88 13.99 17.71
N GLN A 189 18.32 12.81 18.06
CA GLN A 189 17.91 11.83 17.05
C GLN A 189 16.88 12.40 16.06
N CYS A 190 15.93 13.21 16.55
CA CYS A 190 14.98 13.92 15.70
C CYS A 190 15.67 14.92 14.76
N GLU A 191 16.66 15.66 15.25
CA GLU A 191 17.41 16.69 14.47
C GLU A 191 18.24 16.07 13.34
N ILE A 192 18.84 14.91 13.57
CA ILE A 192 19.61 14.18 12.53
C ILE A 192 18.73 13.30 11.62
N GLY A 193 17.41 13.36 11.76
CA GLY A 193 16.46 12.63 10.92
C GLY A 193 16.19 11.18 11.34
N ASN A 194 16.78 10.69 12.43
CA ASN A 194 16.49 9.36 12.99
C ASN A 194 15.22 9.39 13.85
N THR A 195 14.09 9.64 13.21
CA THR A 195 12.78 9.80 13.86
C THR A 195 12.31 8.52 14.55
N ALA A 196 12.70 7.35 14.03
CA ALA A 196 12.36 6.05 14.61
C ALA A 196 12.95 5.85 16.02
N ALA A 197 14.11 6.45 16.31
CA ALA A 197 14.72 6.42 17.63
C ALA A 197 14.23 7.56 18.54
N GLY A 198 13.96 8.75 17.99
CA GLY A 198 13.59 9.95 18.76
C GLY A 198 12.13 9.95 19.22
N ILE A 199 11.18 9.60 18.35
CA ILE A 199 9.75 9.70 18.61
C ILE A 199 9.32 8.89 19.86
N PRO A 200 9.61 7.58 19.97
CA PRO A 200 9.10 6.77 21.08
C PRO A 200 9.58 7.28 22.46
N VAL A 201 10.82 7.75 22.52
CA VAL A 201 11.40 8.26 23.77
C VAL A 201 10.76 9.58 24.19
N LEU A 202 10.54 10.50 23.25
CA LEU A 202 9.87 11.77 23.53
C LEU A 202 8.40 11.59 23.91
N GLU A 203 7.67 10.71 23.21
CA GLU A 203 6.28 10.36 23.55
C GLU A 203 6.19 9.79 24.97
N GLN A 204 7.07 8.85 25.32
CA GLN A 204 7.11 8.26 26.65
C GLN A 204 7.41 9.32 27.72
N THR A 205 8.41 10.15 27.50
CA THR A 205 8.81 11.19 28.45
C THR A 205 7.71 12.22 28.69
N LEU A 206 7.04 12.67 27.62
CA LEU A 206 5.91 13.60 27.73
C LEU A 206 4.71 12.95 28.43
N THR A 207 4.38 11.70 28.07
CA THR A 207 3.27 10.95 28.68
C THR A 207 3.49 10.72 30.18
N MET A 208 4.69 10.30 30.59
CA MET A 208 5.05 10.13 32.01
C MET A 208 4.97 11.45 32.77
N SER A 209 5.21 12.55 32.10
CA SER A 209 5.12 13.90 32.66
C SER A 209 3.69 14.48 32.61
N ARG A 210 2.71 13.72 32.13
CA ARG A 210 1.31 14.14 31.91
C ARG A 210 1.17 15.38 31.02
N ILE A 211 2.10 15.54 30.08
CA ILE A 211 2.06 16.59 29.07
C ILE A 211 1.32 16.02 27.84
N PRO A 212 0.31 16.74 27.30
CA PRO A 212 -0.42 16.28 26.13
C PRO A 212 0.50 16.20 24.92
N LEU A 213 0.38 15.10 24.19
CA LEU A 213 1.12 14.92 22.95
C LEU A 213 0.54 15.83 21.84
N PRO A 214 1.38 16.37 20.95
CA PRO A 214 0.89 17.10 19.79
C PRO A 214 0.06 16.16 18.89
N SER A 215 -1.00 16.70 18.27
CA SER A 215 -1.82 15.94 17.33
C SER A 215 -0.98 15.50 16.12
N ARG A 216 -1.06 14.23 15.77
CA ARG A 216 -0.38 13.66 14.62
C ARG A 216 -1.22 13.70 13.34
N TYR A 217 -2.53 14.06 13.49
CA TYR A 217 -3.55 14.09 12.45
C TYR A 217 -4.29 15.43 12.44
#